data_75eae746afc5751d7ea24e1e63eadd56
#
_entry.id   75eae746afc5751d7ea24e1e63eadd56
#
_cell.length_a   1.000
_cell.length_b   1.000
_cell.length_c   1.000
_cell.angle_alpha   90.00
_cell.angle_beta   90.00
_cell.angle_gamma   90.00
#
_symmetry.space_group_name_H-M   'P 1'
#
loop_
_entity.id
_entity.type
_entity.pdbx_description
1 polymer ?
#
loop_
_entity_poly.entity_id
_entity_poly.type
_entity_poly.pdbx_seq_one_letter_code
_entity_poly.pdbx_strand_id
1 'polypeptide(L)'
;RDGLSPKLYRASMKENRLSDSLTREAPHLGFNLSEEIGRYWSITGRTDYFQLYEEAFRRFEEDSGQSIIKKQICSALQPAASALVVTEPVPGLAEQMEEEKEQYLKEKLASMTAAEQKQLIEQTAAFHDWNSRERSNMDFLIGPGELPEPSESCPFTKRQWGTITCYTSPAPSRDVGSYQLYFDISGIEKDDLNYLTLYQMLLTELDTKRFTVEQQKNLEQEYLHDCTFDELYPPKEAGALNHPMMSVFWYG
;
A
#
# COMPACT_ATOMS: atom_id res chain seq x y z
N ARG A 1 -9.87 6.19 -29.39
CA ARG A 1 -9.58 7.06 -30.56
C ARG A 1 -9.28 8.49 -30.14
N ASP A 2 -9.82 8.97 -29.03
CA ASP A 2 -9.74 10.38 -28.64
C ASP A 2 -8.47 10.77 -27.85
N GLY A 3 -7.58 9.83 -27.63
CA GLY A 3 -6.34 10.05 -26.88
C GLY A 3 -6.57 10.11 -25.36
N LEU A 4 -5.48 10.31 -24.61
CA LEU A 4 -5.54 10.49 -23.17
C LEU A 4 -5.93 11.94 -22.86
N SER A 5 -6.75 12.14 -21.84
CA SER A 5 -7.09 13.49 -21.35
C SER A 5 -5.81 14.22 -20.91
N PRO A 6 -5.50 15.40 -21.44
CA PRO A 6 -4.33 16.16 -21.00
C PRO A 6 -4.41 16.57 -19.52
N LYS A 7 -5.62 16.70 -18.99
CA LYS A 7 -5.85 17.00 -17.57
C LYS A 7 -5.46 15.81 -16.70
N LEU A 8 -5.97 14.61 -17.03
CA LEU A 8 -5.66 13.39 -16.30
C LEU A 8 -4.17 13.02 -16.40
N TYR A 9 -3.57 13.21 -17.57
CA TYR A 9 -2.13 12.99 -17.74
C TYR A 9 -1.30 13.85 -16.79
N ARG A 10 -1.61 15.16 -16.71
CA ARG A 10 -0.92 16.05 -15.77
C ARG A 10 -1.20 15.72 -14.31
N ALA A 11 -2.43 15.32 -13.97
CA ALA A 11 -2.77 14.90 -12.62
C ALA A 11 -1.94 13.66 -12.20
N SER A 12 -1.88 12.64 -13.07
CA SER A 12 -1.06 11.45 -12.83
C SER A 12 0.44 11.76 -12.69
N MET A 13 0.96 12.71 -13.47
CA MET A 13 2.37 13.14 -13.32
C MET A 13 2.61 13.82 -11.97
N LYS A 14 1.69 14.66 -11.50
CA LYS A 14 1.77 15.30 -10.16
C LYS A 14 1.69 14.25 -9.05
N GLU A 15 0.75 13.32 -9.14
CA GLU A 15 0.59 12.22 -8.20
C GLU A 15 1.89 11.40 -8.07
N ASN A 16 2.51 11.04 -9.19
CA ASN A 16 3.78 10.32 -9.16
C ASN A 16 4.89 11.14 -8.48
N ARG A 17 4.98 12.45 -8.72
CA ARG A 17 5.96 13.32 -8.03
C ARG A 17 5.69 13.40 -6.53
N LEU A 18 4.43 13.49 -6.14
CA LEU A 18 4.04 13.48 -4.74
C LEU A 18 4.40 12.14 -4.08
N SER A 19 4.09 11.02 -4.74
CA SER A 19 4.45 9.67 -4.28
C SER A 19 5.97 9.52 -4.10
N ASP A 20 6.78 10.01 -5.03
CA ASP A 20 8.24 10.02 -4.90
C ASP A 20 8.71 10.86 -3.69
N SER A 21 8.08 12.02 -3.47
CA SER A 21 8.41 12.86 -2.33
C SER A 21 8.08 12.17 -1.01
N LEU A 22 6.91 11.53 -0.92
CA LEU A 22 6.50 10.76 0.25
C LEU A 22 7.41 9.55 0.50
N THR A 23 7.81 8.84 -0.56
CA THR A 23 8.76 7.73 -0.45
C THR A 23 10.09 8.17 0.14
N ARG A 24 10.56 9.39 -0.21
CA ARG A 24 11.80 9.98 0.35
C ARG A 24 11.67 10.40 1.82
N GLU A 25 10.46 10.60 2.31
CA GLU A 25 10.17 10.90 3.72
C GLU A 25 9.85 9.61 4.53
N ALA A 26 9.72 8.47 3.85
CA ALA A 26 9.33 7.21 4.49
C ALA A 26 10.42 6.68 5.45
N PRO A 27 10.03 6.03 6.55
CA PRO A 27 10.96 5.28 7.38
C PRO A 27 11.71 4.23 6.54
N HIS A 28 12.96 3.95 6.92
CA HIS A 28 13.80 2.97 6.23
C HIS A 28 14.12 3.30 4.76
N LEU A 29 14.17 4.58 4.41
CA LEU A 29 14.51 5.04 3.06
C LEU A 29 15.71 4.31 2.46
N GLY A 30 16.80 4.17 3.21
CA GLY A 30 18.02 3.48 2.75
C GLY A 30 17.77 2.02 2.34
N PHE A 31 16.90 1.32 3.05
CA PHE A 31 16.51 -0.04 2.70
C PHE A 31 15.71 -0.06 1.39
N ASN A 32 14.68 0.77 1.28
CA ASN A 32 13.82 0.85 0.09
C ASN A 32 14.63 1.21 -1.17
N LEU A 33 15.52 2.20 -1.07
CA LEU A 33 16.40 2.57 -2.18
C LEU A 33 17.37 1.44 -2.58
N SER A 34 17.90 0.73 -1.60
CA SER A 34 18.81 -0.41 -1.84
C SER A 34 18.08 -1.56 -2.53
N GLU A 35 16.81 -1.81 -2.16
CA GLU A 35 15.98 -2.83 -2.80
C GLU A 35 15.72 -2.50 -4.27
N GLU A 36 15.35 -1.26 -4.58
CA GLU A 36 15.11 -0.82 -5.96
C GLU A 36 16.39 -0.91 -6.81
N ILE A 37 17.53 -0.45 -6.29
CA ILE A 37 18.82 -0.58 -6.99
C ILE A 37 19.19 -2.07 -7.18
N GLY A 38 19.00 -2.89 -6.16
CA GLY A 38 19.32 -4.32 -6.19
C GLY A 38 18.46 -5.07 -7.22
N ARG A 39 17.17 -4.78 -7.28
CA ARG A 39 16.23 -5.33 -8.27
C ARG A 39 16.64 -4.94 -9.68
N TYR A 40 16.91 -3.67 -9.91
CA TYR A 40 17.34 -3.17 -11.21
C TYR A 40 18.68 -3.77 -11.65
N TRP A 41 19.64 -3.82 -10.72
CA TRP A 41 20.95 -4.42 -10.96
C TRP A 41 20.87 -5.91 -11.31
N SER A 42 20.02 -6.67 -10.64
CA SER A 42 19.86 -8.11 -10.90
C SER A 42 19.37 -8.41 -12.32
N ILE A 43 18.61 -7.49 -12.92
CA ILE A 43 18.04 -7.65 -14.28
C ILE A 43 18.98 -7.07 -15.33
N THR A 44 19.61 -5.93 -15.04
CA THR A 44 20.32 -5.12 -16.05
C THR A 44 21.83 -5.09 -15.90
N GLY A 45 22.36 -5.49 -14.72
CA GLY A 45 23.76 -5.32 -14.35
C GLY A 45 24.15 -3.87 -14.06
N ARG A 46 23.21 -2.93 -14.00
CA ARG A 46 23.44 -1.49 -13.82
C ARG A 46 22.96 -1.02 -12.45
N THR A 47 23.56 0.06 -11.93
CA THR A 47 23.23 0.65 -10.62
C THR A 47 22.72 2.09 -10.70
N ASP A 48 22.56 2.63 -11.91
CA ASP A 48 22.13 4.01 -12.16
C ASP A 48 20.60 4.17 -12.29
N TYR A 49 19.86 3.35 -11.57
CA TYR A 49 18.38 3.32 -11.59
C TYR A 49 17.75 4.70 -11.42
N PHE A 50 18.11 5.44 -10.37
CA PHE A 50 17.49 6.72 -10.07
C PHE A 50 17.81 7.82 -11.09
N GLN A 51 19.00 7.79 -11.68
CA GLN A 51 19.36 8.73 -12.75
C GLN A 51 18.51 8.49 -14.00
N LEU A 52 18.34 7.23 -14.38
CA LEU A 52 17.50 6.85 -15.50
C LEU A 52 16.01 7.10 -15.23
N TYR A 53 15.57 6.87 -14.00
CA TYR A 53 14.21 7.15 -13.59
C TYR A 53 13.89 8.64 -13.72
N GLU A 54 14.74 9.52 -13.16
CA GLU A 54 14.57 10.98 -13.27
C GLU A 54 14.63 11.47 -14.73
N GLU A 55 15.52 10.91 -15.54
CA GLU A 55 15.58 11.24 -16.96
C GLU A 55 14.31 10.79 -17.70
N ALA A 56 13.82 9.60 -17.44
CA ALA A 56 12.59 9.09 -18.02
C ALA A 56 11.40 9.95 -17.61
N PHE A 57 11.32 10.28 -16.32
CA PHE A 57 10.24 11.11 -15.78
C PHE A 57 10.22 12.50 -16.43
N ARG A 58 11.37 13.15 -16.54
CA ARG A 58 11.50 14.45 -17.23
C ARG A 58 11.03 14.37 -18.68
N ARG A 59 11.34 13.29 -19.39
CA ARG A 59 10.86 13.08 -20.77
C ARG A 59 9.34 12.98 -20.83
N PHE A 60 8.69 12.35 -19.86
CA PHE A 60 7.23 12.33 -19.77
C PHE A 60 6.65 13.71 -19.46
N GLU A 61 7.25 14.47 -18.55
CA GLU A 61 6.81 15.85 -18.25
C GLU A 61 6.91 16.76 -19.48
N GLU A 62 7.96 16.62 -20.27
CA GLU A 62 8.19 17.41 -21.51
C GLU A 62 7.30 16.94 -22.68
N ASP A 63 6.77 15.70 -22.65
CA ASP A 63 5.94 15.11 -23.70
C ASP A 63 4.48 15.58 -23.64
N SER A 64 4.26 16.89 -23.87
CA SER A 64 2.92 17.48 -23.85
C SER A 64 1.92 16.83 -24.81
N GLY A 65 2.42 16.20 -25.88
CA GLY A 65 1.64 15.46 -26.86
C GLY A 65 1.32 14.02 -26.45
N GLN A 66 1.86 13.56 -25.33
CA GLN A 66 1.69 12.19 -24.82
C GLN A 66 2.13 11.11 -25.83
N SER A 67 3.11 11.42 -26.66
CA SER A 67 3.56 10.55 -27.75
C SER A 67 4.25 9.29 -27.22
N ILE A 68 5.01 9.43 -26.13
CA ILE A 68 5.72 8.32 -25.49
C ILE A 68 4.72 7.30 -24.95
N ILE A 69 3.76 7.74 -24.11
CA ILE A 69 2.80 6.83 -23.50
C ILE A 69 1.85 6.21 -24.52
N LYS A 70 1.41 6.97 -25.53
CA LYS A 70 0.60 6.44 -26.64
C LYS A 70 1.32 5.34 -27.38
N LYS A 71 2.61 5.53 -27.67
CA LYS A 71 3.44 4.52 -28.34
C LYS A 71 3.56 3.25 -27.48
N GLN A 72 3.79 3.39 -26.18
CA GLN A 72 3.89 2.25 -25.27
C GLN A 72 2.56 1.48 -25.16
N ILE A 73 1.44 2.18 -25.00
CA ILE A 73 0.11 1.56 -24.98
C ILE A 73 -0.17 0.83 -26.28
N CYS A 74 0.08 1.45 -27.44
CA CYS A 74 -0.12 0.81 -28.73
C CYS A 74 0.77 -0.42 -28.92
N SER A 75 2.00 -0.39 -28.40
CA SER A 75 2.90 -1.53 -28.43
C SER A 75 2.43 -2.67 -27.53
N ALA A 76 1.98 -2.35 -26.32
CA ALA A 76 1.48 -3.34 -25.35
C ALA A 76 0.17 -4.01 -25.80
N LEU A 77 -0.69 -3.27 -26.49
CA LEU A 77 -1.99 -3.77 -26.98
C LEU A 77 -1.92 -4.49 -28.33
N GLN A 78 -0.73 -4.76 -28.85
CA GLN A 78 -0.61 -5.55 -30.08
C GLN A 78 -1.03 -7.01 -29.83
N PRO A 79 -1.77 -7.64 -30.76
CA PRO A 79 -2.21 -9.03 -30.59
C PRO A 79 -1.07 -10.02 -30.36
N ALA A 80 0.09 -9.78 -30.94
CA ALA A 80 1.28 -10.62 -30.78
C ALA A 80 1.89 -10.57 -29.36
N ALA A 81 1.57 -9.52 -28.57
CA ALA A 81 2.04 -9.35 -27.20
C ALA A 81 0.95 -9.64 -26.15
N SER A 82 -0.22 -10.12 -26.61
CA SER A 82 -1.38 -10.33 -25.75
C SER A 82 -1.65 -11.82 -25.53
N ALA A 83 -1.98 -12.18 -24.30
CA ALA A 83 -2.51 -13.49 -23.95
C ALA A 83 -3.84 -13.31 -23.23
N LEU A 84 -4.82 -14.11 -23.63
CA LEU A 84 -6.12 -14.18 -22.95
C LEU A 84 -6.14 -15.47 -22.12
N VAL A 85 -6.31 -15.33 -20.82
CA VAL A 85 -6.58 -16.45 -19.90
C VAL A 85 -8.03 -16.34 -19.43
N VAL A 86 -8.80 -17.38 -19.70
CA VAL A 86 -10.17 -17.49 -19.21
C VAL A 86 -10.18 -18.51 -18.09
N THR A 87 -10.59 -18.09 -16.92
CA THR A 87 -10.72 -18.98 -15.74
C THR A 87 -12.19 -19.24 -15.49
N GLU A 88 -12.59 -20.47 -15.56
CA GLU A 88 -13.96 -20.89 -15.24
C GLU A 88 -13.98 -21.65 -13.90
N PRO A 89 -14.92 -21.35 -13.01
CA PRO A 89 -15.06 -22.09 -11.77
C PRO A 89 -15.59 -23.49 -12.06
N VAL A 90 -14.88 -24.51 -11.59
CA VAL A 90 -15.29 -25.91 -11.71
C VAL A 90 -15.65 -26.42 -10.32
N PRO A 91 -16.94 -26.68 -10.03
CA PRO A 91 -17.35 -27.27 -8.76
C PRO A 91 -16.67 -28.62 -8.53
N GLY A 92 -16.16 -28.85 -7.31
CA GLY A 92 -15.49 -30.10 -6.94
C GLY A 92 -14.03 -30.23 -7.42
N LEU A 93 -13.47 -29.22 -8.12
CA LEU A 93 -12.09 -29.28 -8.59
C LEU A 93 -11.07 -29.35 -7.44
N ALA A 94 -11.34 -28.66 -6.33
CA ALA A 94 -10.44 -28.66 -5.18
C ALA A 94 -10.35 -30.05 -4.54
N GLU A 95 -11.47 -30.73 -4.41
CA GLU A 95 -11.56 -32.08 -3.91
C GLU A 95 -10.85 -33.07 -4.85
N GLN A 96 -11.09 -32.94 -6.15
CA GLN A 96 -10.41 -33.78 -7.16
C GLN A 96 -8.89 -33.61 -7.11
N MET A 97 -8.42 -32.35 -7.05
CA MET A 97 -6.98 -32.05 -6.96
C MET A 97 -6.34 -32.61 -5.68
N GLU A 98 -7.06 -32.61 -4.56
CA GLU A 98 -6.55 -33.18 -3.32
C GLU A 98 -6.50 -34.74 -3.41
N GLU A 99 -7.50 -35.38 -4.01
CA GLU A 99 -7.48 -36.83 -4.28
C GLU A 99 -6.33 -37.22 -5.22
N GLU A 100 -6.13 -36.49 -6.31
CA GLU A 100 -5.02 -36.68 -7.24
C GLU A 100 -3.66 -36.51 -6.56
N LYS A 101 -3.53 -35.50 -5.70
CA LYS A 101 -2.33 -35.25 -4.91
C LYS A 101 -2.07 -36.40 -3.93
N GLU A 102 -3.09 -36.86 -3.20
CA GLU A 102 -2.95 -37.99 -2.29
C GLU A 102 -2.53 -39.26 -3.03
N GLN A 103 -3.14 -39.53 -4.18
CA GLN A 103 -2.79 -40.68 -5.01
C GLN A 103 -1.34 -40.59 -5.48
N TYR A 104 -0.91 -39.43 -6.00
CA TYR A 104 0.47 -39.20 -6.39
C TYR A 104 1.46 -39.41 -5.25
N LEU A 105 1.15 -38.92 -4.03
CA LEU A 105 2.00 -39.10 -2.87
C LEU A 105 2.10 -40.56 -2.46
N LYS A 106 0.99 -41.31 -2.50
CA LYS A 106 0.96 -42.77 -2.21
C LYS A 106 1.84 -43.54 -3.21
N GLU A 107 1.69 -43.27 -4.49
CA GLU A 107 2.48 -43.91 -5.55
C GLU A 107 3.97 -43.55 -5.43
N LYS A 108 4.27 -42.27 -5.14
CA LYS A 108 5.63 -41.83 -4.93
C LYS A 108 6.29 -42.52 -3.75
N LEU A 109 5.59 -42.62 -2.63
CA LEU A 109 6.08 -43.32 -1.43
C LEU A 109 6.28 -44.80 -1.70
N ALA A 110 5.36 -45.47 -2.41
CA ALA A 110 5.46 -46.88 -2.78
C ALA A 110 6.63 -47.15 -3.74
N SER A 111 7.02 -46.19 -4.57
CA SER A 111 8.13 -46.32 -5.50
C SER A 111 9.51 -46.12 -4.84
N MET A 112 9.55 -45.59 -3.62
CA MET A 112 10.80 -45.33 -2.88
C MET A 112 11.33 -46.59 -2.23
N THR A 113 12.63 -46.77 -2.27
CA THR A 113 13.32 -47.82 -1.50
C THR A 113 13.30 -47.47 0.00
N ALA A 114 13.49 -48.49 0.85
CA ALA A 114 13.57 -48.28 2.29
C ALA A 114 14.70 -47.32 2.69
N ALA A 115 15.79 -47.26 1.93
CA ALA A 115 16.90 -46.35 2.15
C ALA A 115 16.49 -44.89 1.85
N GLU A 116 15.78 -44.65 0.74
CA GLU A 116 15.27 -43.32 0.36
C GLU A 116 14.21 -42.84 1.34
N GLN A 117 13.30 -43.68 1.78
CA GLN A 117 12.32 -43.33 2.80
C GLN A 117 13.00 -42.93 4.12
N LYS A 118 13.99 -43.70 4.55
CA LYS A 118 14.77 -43.34 5.75
C LYS A 118 15.48 -42.02 5.59
N GLN A 119 16.12 -41.78 4.45
CA GLN A 119 16.80 -40.49 4.15
C GLN A 119 15.82 -39.34 4.17
N LEU A 120 14.61 -39.48 3.60
CA LEU A 120 13.58 -38.46 3.61
C LEU A 120 13.13 -38.14 5.05
N ILE A 121 12.93 -39.12 5.89
CA ILE A 121 12.58 -38.95 7.31
C ILE A 121 13.68 -38.18 8.04
N GLU A 122 14.94 -38.58 7.84
CA GLU A 122 16.09 -37.90 8.48
C GLU A 122 16.22 -36.45 8.01
N GLN A 123 16.07 -36.17 6.72
CA GLN A 123 16.09 -34.79 6.18
C GLN A 123 14.94 -33.94 6.71
N THR A 124 13.74 -34.51 6.79
CA THR A 124 12.57 -33.83 7.33
C THR A 124 12.75 -33.50 8.81
N ALA A 125 13.28 -34.46 9.59
CA ALA A 125 13.58 -34.23 11.00
C ALA A 125 14.65 -33.16 11.19
N ALA A 126 15.72 -33.20 10.39
CA ALA A 126 16.77 -32.17 10.41
C ALA A 126 16.26 -30.79 10.02
N PHE A 127 15.34 -30.72 9.04
CA PHE A 127 14.69 -29.46 8.67
C PHE A 127 13.81 -28.91 9.79
N HIS A 128 13.00 -29.77 10.43
CA HIS A 128 12.19 -29.35 11.58
C HIS A 128 13.03 -28.88 12.76
N ASP A 129 14.12 -29.60 13.07
CA ASP A 129 15.05 -29.17 14.12
C ASP A 129 15.69 -27.82 13.78
N TRP A 130 16.15 -27.64 12.55
CA TRP A 130 16.70 -26.36 12.09
C TRP A 130 15.68 -25.22 12.16
N ASN A 131 14.44 -25.47 11.73
CA ASN A 131 13.36 -24.47 11.70
C ASN A 131 12.82 -24.12 13.10
N SER A 132 12.88 -25.10 14.02
CA SER A 132 12.42 -24.94 15.41
C SER A 132 13.49 -24.37 16.34
N ARG A 133 14.74 -24.27 15.91
CA ARG A 133 15.80 -23.68 16.74
C ARG A 133 15.44 -22.22 17.01
N GLU A 134 15.35 -21.90 18.29
CA GLU A 134 15.37 -20.50 18.68
C GLU A 134 16.61 -19.85 18.06
N ARG A 135 16.40 -18.90 17.20
CA ARG A 135 17.48 -18.07 16.68
C ARG A 135 17.97 -17.19 17.84
N SER A 136 18.85 -17.72 18.65
CA SER A 136 19.41 -17.01 19.80
C SER A 136 20.25 -15.78 19.40
N ASN A 137 20.44 -15.56 18.12
CA ASN A 137 21.18 -14.42 17.60
C ASN A 137 20.25 -13.23 17.41
N MET A 138 19.66 -12.76 18.52
CA MET A 138 18.90 -11.51 18.59
C MET A 138 19.82 -10.32 18.93
N ASP A 139 21.15 -10.51 18.92
CA ASP A 139 22.17 -9.50 19.26
C ASP A 139 22.13 -8.28 18.33
N PHE A 140 21.45 -8.41 17.16
CA PHE A 140 21.22 -7.29 16.25
C PHE A 140 19.96 -6.47 16.59
N LEU A 141 19.13 -6.95 17.51
CA LEU A 141 17.97 -6.17 17.97
C LEU A 141 18.43 -5.14 19.00
N ILE A 142 17.98 -3.91 18.77
CA ILE A 142 18.20 -2.81 19.71
C ILE A 142 17.51 -3.17 21.03
N GLY A 143 18.29 -3.23 22.10
CA GLY A 143 17.77 -3.45 23.44
C GLY A 143 17.01 -2.23 23.99
N PRO A 144 16.14 -2.41 25.01
CA PRO A 144 15.40 -1.28 25.59
C PRO A 144 16.28 -0.13 26.06
N GLY A 145 17.51 -0.41 26.52
CA GLY A 145 18.48 0.60 26.95
C GLY A 145 19.24 1.32 25.82
N GLU A 146 19.10 0.84 24.59
CA GLU A 146 19.72 1.43 23.40
C GLU A 146 18.72 2.26 22.58
N LEU A 147 17.45 2.27 23.00
CA LEU A 147 16.45 3.12 22.38
C LEU A 147 16.80 4.58 22.67
N PRO A 148 16.78 5.46 21.65
CA PRO A 148 16.94 6.88 21.88
C PRO A 148 15.81 7.38 22.79
N GLU A 149 16.13 8.39 23.60
CA GLU A 149 15.07 9.06 24.35
C GLU A 149 13.99 9.57 23.38
N PRO A 150 12.70 9.51 23.79
CA PRO A 150 11.63 10.04 22.95
C PRO A 150 11.95 11.50 22.57
N SER A 151 11.86 11.79 21.29
CA SER A 151 11.97 13.19 20.83
C SER A 151 10.88 14.03 21.50
N GLU A 152 11.17 15.30 21.72
CA GLU A 152 10.13 16.23 22.19
C GLU A 152 8.90 16.15 21.29
N SER A 153 7.72 16.14 21.90
CA SER A 153 6.45 16.12 21.15
C SER A 153 6.40 17.34 20.21
N CYS A 154 5.95 17.12 18.98
CA CYS A 154 5.76 18.22 18.05
C CYS A 154 4.84 19.30 18.68
N PRO A 155 5.25 20.56 18.68
CA PRO A 155 4.43 21.63 19.24
C PRO A 155 3.17 21.82 18.41
N PHE A 156 2.01 21.79 19.05
CA PHE A 156 0.75 22.11 18.44
C PHE A 156 0.34 23.55 18.77
N THR A 157 -0.06 24.30 17.75
CA THR A 157 -0.71 25.60 17.94
C THR A 157 -2.21 25.42 17.83
N LYS A 158 -2.92 25.73 18.93
CA LYS A 158 -4.38 25.71 18.95
C LYS A 158 -4.93 27.00 18.37
N ARG A 159 -5.82 26.91 17.42
CA ARG A 159 -6.54 28.02 16.80
C ARG A 159 -8.04 27.73 16.77
N GLN A 160 -8.84 28.77 16.73
CA GLN A 160 -10.27 28.65 16.54
C GLN A 160 -10.66 29.14 15.16
N TRP A 161 -11.35 28.32 14.39
CA TRP A 161 -11.87 28.67 13.07
C TRP A 161 -13.40 28.55 13.08
N GLY A 162 -14.08 29.65 13.36
CA GLY A 162 -15.53 29.62 13.65
C GLY A 162 -15.82 28.79 14.90
N THR A 163 -16.64 27.76 14.76
CA THR A 163 -16.95 26.81 15.82
C THR A 163 -15.97 25.64 15.90
N ILE A 164 -15.03 25.52 14.96
CA ILE A 164 -14.11 24.39 14.86
C ILE A 164 -12.80 24.72 15.57
N THR A 165 -12.39 23.84 16.47
CA THR A 165 -11.03 23.91 17.05
C THR A 165 -10.05 23.23 16.09
N CYS A 166 -9.01 23.97 15.71
CA CYS A 166 -7.97 23.51 14.83
C CYS A 166 -6.63 23.43 15.58
N TYR A 167 -5.94 22.33 15.44
CA TYR A 167 -4.57 22.13 15.92
C TYR A 167 -3.63 22.05 14.72
N THR A 168 -2.62 22.91 14.71
CA THR A 168 -1.61 22.92 13.64
C THR A 168 -0.25 22.62 14.21
N SER A 169 0.49 21.74 13.56
CA SER A 169 1.89 21.46 13.85
C SER A 169 2.70 21.64 12.58
N PRO A 170 3.84 22.35 12.60
CA PRO A 170 4.74 22.40 11.46
C PRO A 170 5.44 21.04 11.35
N ALA A 171 5.02 20.23 10.41
CA ALA A 171 5.75 19.01 10.06
C ALA A 171 6.94 19.39 9.14
N PRO A 172 8.10 18.74 9.28
CA PRO A 172 9.26 19.01 8.42
C PRO A 172 9.14 18.36 7.03
N SER A 173 7.91 18.09 6.58
CA SER A 173 7.64 17.54 5.26
C SER A 173 7.82 18.59 4.17
N ARG A 174 8.51 18.22 3.10
CA ARG A 174 8.71 19.08 1.94
C ARG A 174 7.46 19.04 1.06
N ASP A 175 6.81 20.20 0.92
CA ASP A 175 5.71 20.42 -0.04
C ASP A 175 4.50 19.47 0.11
N VAL A 176 4.40 18.76 1.24
CA VAL A 176 3.29 17.86 1.56
C VAL A 176 2.57 18.36 2.81
N GLY A 177 1.26 18.55 2.70
CA GLY A 177 0.40 18.84 3.84
C GLY A 177 -0.45 17.63 4.22
N SER A 178 -0.62 17.37 5.51
CA SER A 178 -1.57 16.39 6.00
C SER A 178 -2.69 17.06 6.79
N TYR A 179 -3.90 16.56 6.62
CA TYR A 179 -5.09 17.09 7.24
C TYR A 179 -5.91 15.95 7.84
N GLN A 180 -6.43 16.18 9.03
CA GLN A 180 -7.32 15.21 9.67
C GLN A 180 -8.51 15.95 10.29
N LEU A 181 -9.72 15.52 9.94
CA LEU A 181 -10.97 15.97 10.53
C LEU A 181 -11.50 14.91 11.47
N TYR A 182 -11.99 15.35 12.62
CA TYR A 182 -12.60 14.48 13.62
C TYR A 182 -14.06 14.87 13.81
N PHE A 183 -14.94 13.88 13.74
CA PHE A 183 -16.37 14.00 13.93
C PHE A 183 -16.77 13.19 15.15
N ASP A 184 -17.44 13.82 16.10
CA ASP A 184 -18.02 13.12 17.25
C ASP A 184 -19.17 12.22 16.78
N ILE A 185 -19.04 10.93 17.08
CA ILE A 185 -20.05 9.90 16.75
C ILE A 185 -20.70 9.30 18.01
N SER A 186 -20.53 9.91 19.15
CA SER A 186 -21.11 9.44 20.42
C SER A 186 -22.64 9.37 20.41
N GLY A 187 -23.29 10.10 19.50
CA GLY A 187 -24.74 10.06 19.29
C GLY A 187 -25.24 8.92 18.40
N ILE A 188 -24.35 8.08 17.85
CA ILE A 188 -24.74 6.94 17.02
C ILE A 188 -24.99 5.74 17.93
N GLU A 189 -26.17 5.11 17.76
CA GLU A 189 -26.51 3.91 18.49
C GLU A 189 -25.61 2.73 18.07
N LYS A 190 -25.32 1.83 19.03
CA LYS A 190 -24.40 0.71 18.78
C LYS A 190 -24.80 -0.15 17.59
N ASP A 191 -26.10 -0.36 17.40
CA ASP A 191 -26.63 -1.19 16.31
C ASP A 191 -26.48 -0.52 14.95
N ASP A 192 -26.29 0.80 14.92
CA ASP A 192 -26.12 1.59 13.70
C ASP A 192 -24.63 1.75 13.29
N LEU A 193 -23.66 1.31 14.11
CA LEU A 193 -22.23 1.44 13.79
C LEU A 193 -21.85 0.71 12.49
N ASN A 194 -22.48 -0.43 12.18
CA ASN A 194 -22.24 -1.14 10.92
C ASN A 194 -22.67 -0.30 9.70
N TYR A 195 -23.69 0.54 9.86
CA TYR A 195 -24.11 1.47 8.80
C TYR A 195 -23.14 2.63 8.64
N LEU A 196 -22.46 3.04 9.72
CA LEU A 196 -21.41 4.05 9.64
C LEU A 196 -20.23 3.55 8.80
N THR A 197 -19.77 2.33 9.02
CA THR A 197 -18.72 1.69 8.21
C THR A 197 -19.14 1.60 6.74
N LEU A 198 -20.37 1.15 6.47
CA LEU A 198 -20.90 1.14 5.11
C LEU A 198 -20.97 2.54 4.50
N TYR A 199 -21.38 3.54 5.28
CA TYR A 199 -21.42 4.93 4.84
C TYR A 199 -20.03 5.46 4.46
N GLN A 200 -19.01 5.17 5.27
CA GLN A 200 -17.62 5.53 4.98
C GLN A 200 -17.14 4.94 3.65
N MET A 201 -17.44 3.66 3.40
CA MET A 201 -17.11 2.98 2.13
C MET A 201 -17.79 3.63 0.92
N LEU A 202 -18.98 4.18 1.11
CA LEU A 202 -19.77 4.77 0.03
C LEU A 202 -19.47 6.25 -0.21
N LEU A 203 -18.86 6.96 0.75
CA LEU A 203 -18.66 8.41 0.67
C LEU A 203 -17.92 8.88 -0.57
N THR A 204 -16.96 8.09 -1.05
CA THR A 204 -16.16 8.39 -2.24
C THR A 204 -16.67 7.70 -3.51
N GLU A 205 -17.73 6.88 -3.40
CA GLU A 205 -18.26 6.06 -4.48
C GLU A 205 -19.65 6.53 -4.95
N LEU A 206 -20.14 7.64 -4.43
CA LEU A 206 -21.47 8.18 -4.77
C LEU A 206 -21.37 9.61 -5.31
N ASP A 207 -22.24 9.91 -6.26
CA ASP A 207 -22.41 11.28 -6.72
C ASP A 207 -22.87 12.20 -5.58
N THR A 208 -22.28 13.37 -5.51
CA THR A 208 -22.72 14.44 -4.61
C THR A 208 -23.63 15.42 -5.36
N LYS A 209 -24.24 16.36 -4.64
CA LYS A 209 -25.00 17.46 -5.29
C LYS A 209 -24.11 18.34 -6.18
N ARG A 210 -22.81 18.32 -5.99
CA ARG A 210 -21.88 19.23 -6.66
C ARG A 210 -21.01 18.55 -7.71
N PHE A 211 -20.64 17.28 -7.48
CA PHE A 211 -19.72 16.55 -8.32
C PHE A 211 -20.21 15.12 -8.54
N THR A 212 -20.02 14.61 -9.74
CA THR A 212 -20.10 13.16 -10.00
C THR A 212 -18.93 12.43 -9.36
N VAL A 213 -19.04 11.11 -9.16
CA VAL A 213 -17.94 10.25 -8.68
C VAL A 213 -16.68 10.45 -9.52
N GLU A 214 -16.82 10.44 -10.84
CA GLU A 214 -15.69 10.66 -11.75
C GLU A 214 -15.00 12.01 -11.51
N GLN A 215 -15.80 13.07 -11.33
CA GLN A 215 -15.26 14.40 -11.04
C GLN A 215 -14.56 14.46 -9.68
N GLN A 216 -15.11 13.79 -8.66
CA GLN A 216 -14.48 13.69 -7.34
C GLN A 216 -13.13 12.97 -7.43
N LYS A 217 -13.10 11.78 -8.04
CA LYS A 217 -11.86 11.00 -8.23
C LYS A 217 -10.80 11.77 -9.02
N ASN A 218 -11.21 12.54 -10.02
CA ASN A 218 -10.28 13.40 -10.75
C ASN A 218 -9.72 14.54 -9.90
N LEU A 219 -10.51 15.10 -8.98
CA LEU A 219 -10.04 16.13 -8.05
C LEU A 219 -9.12 15.54 -6.99
N GLU A 220 -9.47 14.38 -6.45
CA GLU A 220 -8.61 13.64 -5.52
C GLU A 220 -7.25 13.37 -6.16
N GLN A 221 -7.22 12.79 -7.35
CA GLN A 221 -5.99 12.52 -8.08
C GLN A 221 -5.18 13.79 -8.41
N GLU A 222 -5.83 14.93 -8.61
CA GLU A 222 -5.12 16.18 -8.92
C GLU A 222 -4.53 16.87 -7.68
N TYR A 223 -5.16 16.72 -6.50
CA TYR A 223 -4.83 17.50 -5.31
C TYR A 223 -4.50 16.67 -4.07
N LEU A 224 -4.87 15.40 -4.04
CA LEU A 224 -4.68 14.52 -2.89
C LEU A 224 -3.92 13.28 -3.33
N HIS A 225 -3.13 12.72 -2.42
CA HIS A 225 -2.51 11.41 -2.64
C HIS A 225 -3.41 10.29 -2.14
N ASP A 226 -3.99 10.49 -0.98
CA ASP A 226 -4.86 9.50 -0.35
C ASP A 226 -5.92 10.18 0.53
N CYS A 227 -7.05 9.50 0.70
CA CYS A 227 -8.14 9.90 1.59
C CYS A 227 -8.67 8.66 2.31
N THR A 228 -8.42 8.61 3.62
CA THR A 228 -8.83 7.47 4.46
C THR A 228 -9.87 7.87 5.49
N PHE A 229 -10.73 6.93 5.84
CA PHE A 229 -11.74 7.07 6.88
C PHE A 229 -11.46 6.03 7.95
N ASP A 230 -11.41 6.47 9.21
CA ASP A 230 -11.16 5.61 10.36
C ASP A 230 -12.13 5.90 11.50
N GLU A 231 -12.39 4.90 12.31
CA GLU A 231 -13.11 5.02 13.57
C GLU A 231 -12.11 4.96 14.72
N LEU A 232 -12.22 5.93 15.61
CA LEU A 232 -11.33 6.07 16.76
C LEU A 232 -12.14 5.88 18.06
N TYR A 233 -11.66 4.98 18.90
CA TYR A 233 -12.22 4.70 20.23
C TYR A 233 -11.14 4.98 21.28
N PRO A 234 -10.94 6.25 21.68
CA PRO A 234 -9.89 6.60 22.63
C PRO A 234 -10.08 5.91 23.98
N PRO A 235 -8.99 5.57 24.67
CA PRO A 235 -9.08 4.96 26.00
C PRO A 235 -9.65 5.93 27.03
N LYS A 236 -10.15 5.39 28.16
CA LYS A 236 -10.75 6.20 29.23
C LYS A 236 -9.82 7.26 29.79
N GLU A 237 -8.52 7.00 29.75
CA GLU A 237 -7.45 7.90 30.19
C GLU A 237 -7.30 9.14 29.31
N ALA A 238 -7.91 9.15 28.14
CA ALA A 238 -7.91 10.31 27.23
C ALA A 238 -8.72 11.50 27.75
N GLY A 239 -9.40 11.38 28.89
CA GLY A 239 -10.12 12.47 29.55
C GLY A 239 -11.25 13.03 28.68
N ALA A 240 -11.18 14.33 28.36
CA ALA A 240 -12.21 15.00 27.54
C ALA A 240 -12.32 14.47 26.11
N LEU A 241 -11.33 13.73 25.61
CA LEU A 241 -11.35 13.08 24.29
C LEU A 241 -11.85 11.63 24.36
N ASN A 242 -12.30 11.16 25.53
CA ASN A 242 -12.83 9.82 25.70
C ASN A 242 -14.27 9.71 25.17
N HIS A 243 -14.42 9.90 23.87
CA HIS A 243 -15.66 9.64 23.14
C HIS A 243 -15.33 9.10 21.74
N PRO A 244 -16.20 8.28 21.14
CA PRO A 244 -15.95 7.73 19.82
C PRO A 244 -15.97 8.83 18.77
N MET A 245 -15.06 8.75 17.83
CA MET A 245 -14.92 9.71 16.73
C MET A 245 -14.76 8.97 15.40
N MET A 246 -15.30 9.55 14.34
CA MET A 246 -14.91 9.23 12.98
C MET A 246 -13.85 10.23 12.55
N SER A 247 -12.79 9.77 11.95
CA SER A 247 -11.79 10.65 11.35
C SER A 247 -11.76 10.50 9.84
N VAL A 248 -11.48 11.60 9.17
CA VAL A 248 -11.14 11.63 7.75
C VAL A 248 -9.75 12.21 7.64
N PHE A 249 -8.84 11.43 7.10
CA PHE A 249 -7.45 11.82 6.92
C PHE A 249 -7.13 11.91 5.43
N TRP A 250 -6.43 12.96 5.02
CA TRP A 250 -5.88 13.10 3.67
C TRP A 250 -4.56 13.86 3.71
N TYR A 251 -3.76 13.62 2.69
CA TYR A 251 -2.52 14.35 2.46
C TYR A 251 -2.32 14.59 0.96
N GLY A 252 -1.63 15.70 0.65
CA GLY A 252 -1.36 16.13 -0.70
C GLY A 252 -0.37 17.29 -0.77
#